data_fc74fc58b20538f1f391cb0b37de8ce7
#
_entry.id   fc74fc58b20538f1f391cb0b37de8ce7
#
_cell.length_a   1.000
_cell.length_b   1.000
_cell.length_c   1.000
_cell.angle_alpha   90.00
_cell.angle_beta   90.00
_cell.angle_gamma   90.00
#
_symmetry.space_group_name_H-M   'P 1'
#
loop_
_entity.id
_entity.type
_entity.pdbx_description
1 polymer ?
#
loop_
_entity_poly.entity_id
_entity_poly.type
_entity_poly.pdbx_seq_one_letter_code
_entity_poly.pdbx_strand_id
1 'polypeptide(L)'
;PRMAALSEIQWTEPSHKNFDSFLKRLPALLAIYRDRGYDFRQDIYDVNIDIVPAPDEGKARIAFQTFDDAEIHYTLDGSVPDVQSPLYTDTIQVDKDVIIQAIAVRPQGASQISKEEIHFNAATMRPVTLNTIPHKSYTFKGGSTLIDGLYGDMNYRSGRWIGFYGTDMNVTLDLLEPKEVSSVFVNTMLNTGDAIFGTTGLKVEVSEDGKNFRRVASEDFPVVEKGTKMQSRKDSVSFDKVKARYIKIIAEVTPKLPAWHSMPGEKAFLFVDEIGVE
;
A
#
# COMPACT_ATOMS: atom_id res chain seq x y z
N PRO A 1 -12.63 -3.55 21.55
CA PRO A 1 -13.69 -3.64 20.53
C PRO A 1 -13.79 -5.02 19.89
N ARG A 2 -12.68 -5.68 19.51
CA ARG A 2 -12.70 -7.01 18.85
C ARG A 2 -13.42 -8.10 19.65
N MET A 3 -13.23 -8.14 20.97
CA MET A 3 -13.96 -9.12 21.84
C MET A 3 -15.46 -8.85 21.84
N ALA A 4 -15.88 -7.57 21.84
CA ALA A 4 -17.29 -7.20 21.73
C ALA A 4 -17.91 -7.70 20.40
N ALA A 5 -17.18 -7.51 19.28
CA ALA A 5 -17.61 -8.01 17.97
C ALA A 5 -17.71 -9.55 17.94
N LEU A 6 -16.75 -10.25 18.54
CA LEU A 6 -16.83 -11.73 18.68
C LEU A 6 -18.03 -12.17 19.49
N SER A 7 -18.30 -11.51 20.62
CA SER A 7 -19.49 -11.81 21.44
C SER A 7 -20.77 -11.59 20.65
N GLU A 8 -20.89 -10.48 19.90
CA GLU A 8 -22.03 -10.21 19.04
C GLU A 8 -22.25 -11.31 18.02
N ILE A 9 -21.18 -11.77 17.35
CA ILE A 9 -21.25 -12.83 16.34
C ILE A 9 -21.67 -14.17 16.98
N GLN A 10 -21.19 -14.48 18.18
CA GLN A 10 -21.44 -15.76 18.84
C GLN A 10 -22.84 -15.85 19.48
N TRP A 11 -23.34 -14.75 20.04
CA TRP A 11 -24.58 -14.74 20.81
C TRP A 11 -25.81 -14.25 20.05
N THR A 12 -25.62 -13.63 18.88
CA THR A 12 -26.73 -13.15 18.03
C THR A 12 -27.10 -14.20 17.00
N GLU A 13 -28.39 -14.54 16.90
CA GLU A 13 -28.89 -15.43 15.85
C GLU A 13 -28.52 -14.89 14.45
N PRO A 14 -28.18 -15.74 13.48
CA PRO A 14 -27.76 -15.34 12.13
C PRO A 14 -28.72 -14.36 11.45
N SER A 15 -30.04 -14.54 11.64
CA SER A 15 -31.09 -13.65 11.08
C SER A 15 -31.14 -12.25 11.69
N HIS A 16 -30.57 -12.05 12.87
CA HIS A 16 -30.55 -10.77 13.59
C HIS A 16 -29.18 -10.10 13.57
N LYS A 17 -28.17 -10.68 12.91
CA LYS A 17 -26.86 -10.05 12.76
C LYS A 17 -26.95 -8.84 11.86
N ASN A 18 -26.63 -7.68 12.41
CA ASN A 18 -26.63 -6.41 11.70
C ASN A 18 -25.45 -5.56 12.17
N PHE A 19 -24.50 -5.36 11.26
CA PHE A 19 -23.25 -4.67 11.58
C PHE A 19 -23.48 -3.19 11.93
N ASP A 20 -24.36 -2.49 11.20
CA ASP A 20 -24.66 -1.08 11.48
C ASP A 20 -25.32 -0.91 12.85
N SER A 21 -26.23 -1.83 13.22
CA SER A 21 -26.83 -1.85 14.56
C SER A 21 -25.78 -2.10 15.64
N PHE A 22 -24.81 -2.98 15.39
CA PHE A 22 -23.69 -3.20 16.30
C PHE A 22 -22.84 -1.95 16.47
N LEU A 23 -22.46 -1.27 15.37
CA LEU A 23 -21.68 -0.04 15.42
C LEU A 23 -22.39 1.06 16.22
N LYS A 24 -23.70 1.23 16.05
CA LYS A 24 -24.50 2.22 16.82
C LYS A 24 -24.50 1.97 18.33
N ARG A 25 -24.43 0.70 18.76
CA ARG A 25 -24.39 0.31 20.18
C ARG A 25 -22.99 0.28 20.78
N LEU A 26 -21.96 0.18 19.95
CA LEU A 26 -20.57 0.05 20.38
C LEU A 26 -20.09 1.21 21.26
N PRO A 27 -20.38 2.51 20.99
CA PRO A 27 -19.97 3.61 21.85
C PRO A 27 -20.45 3.48 23.30
N ALA A 28 -21.70 3.04 23.51
CA ALA A 28 -22.25 2.83 24.85
C ALA A 28 -21.51 1.71 25.59
N LEU A 29 -21.16 0.62 24.89
CA LEU A 29 -20.37 -0.47 25.47
C LEU A 29 -18.95 -0.01 25.83
N LEU A 30 -18.31 0.78 24.95
CA LEU A 30 -16.97 1.30 25.21
C LEU A 30 -16.95 2.33 26.36
N ALA A 31 -18.03 3.10 26.53
CA ALA A 31 -18.21 3.94 27.73
C ALA A 31 -18.23 3.09 29.01
N ILE A 32 -18.96 1.98 29.04
CA ILE A 32 -18.96 1.04 30.16
C ILE A 32 -17.54 0.49 30.44
N TYR A 33 -16.78 0.16 29.39
CA TYR A 33 -15.41 -0.33 29.55
C TYR A 33 -14.51 0.75 30.20
N ARG A 34 -14.66 2.01 29.78
CA ARG A 34 -13.93 3.14 30.34
C ARG A 34 -14.27 3.36 31.81
N ASP A 35 -15.56 3.38 32.15
CA ASP A 35 -16.04 3.57 33.51
C ASP A 35 -15.58 2.48 34.47
N ARG A 36 -15.39 1.27 33.95
CA ARG A 36 -14.88 0.12 34.72
C ARG A 36 -13.35 0.01 34.72
N GLY A 37 -12.64 0.95 34.08
CA GLY A 37 -11.18 0.97 34.02
C GLY A 37 -10.58 -0.12 33.15
N TYR A 38 -11.34 -0.71 32.21
CA TYR A 38 -10.79 -1.64 31.25
C TYR A 38 -9.95 -0.92 30.20
N ASP A 39 -8.73 -1.38 29.99
CA ASP A 39 -7.91 -0.91 28.89
C ASP A 39 -8.38 -1.53 27.56
N PHE A 40 -8.58 -0.69 26.55
CA PHE A 40 -8.94 -1.12 25.20
C PHE A 40 -8.39 -0.16 24.15
N ARG A 41 -8.13 -0.70 22.97
CA ARG A 41 -7.66 0.11 21.84
C ARG A 41 -8.73 1.11 21.42
N GLN A 42 -8.31 2.37 21.29
CA GLN A 42 -9.17 3.48 20.89
C GLN A 42 -9.07 3.81 19.38
N ASP A 43 -8.27 3.08 18.64
CA ASP A 43 -8.08 3.23 17.20
C ASP A 43 -9.39 3.16 16.38
N ILE A 44 -10.45 2.61 16.94
CA ILE A 44 -11.80 2.65 16.33
C ILE A 44 -12.36 4.09 16.20
N TYR A 45 -11.87 5.02 17.02
CA TYR A 45 -12.28 6.41 16.98
C TYR A 45 -11.47 7.26 16.00
N ASP A 46 -10.39 6.70 15.46
CA ASP A 46 -9.52 7.40 14.53
C ASP A 46 -10.16 7.51 13.15
N VAL A 47 -9.65 8.44 12.35
CA VAL A 47 -10.09 8.60 10.96
C VAL A 47 -9.50 7.49 10.12
N ASN A 48 -10.34 6.77 9.37
CA ASN A 48 -9.87 5.90 8.30
C ASN A 48 -9.61 6.77 7.06
N ILE A 49 -8.39 6.72 6.55
CA ILE A 49 -7.98 7.41 5.32
C ILE A 49 -7.97 6.36 4.21
N ASP A 50 -8.91 6.45 3.28
CA ASP A 50 -8.95 5.59 2.09
C ASP A 50 -8.41 6.35 0.89
N ILE A 51 -7.40 5.76 0.25
CA ILE A 51 -6.74 6.31 -0.94
C ILE A 51 -7.02 5.37 -2.10
N VAL A 52 -7.74 5.90 -3.07
CA VAL A 52 -8.19 5.16 -4.26
C VAL A 52 -7.55 5.78 -5.50
N PRO A 53 -6.77 5.01 -6.26
CA PRO A 53 -6.27 5.46 -7.55
C PRO A 53 -7.42 5.83 -8.52
N ALA A 54 -7.23 6.92 -9.26
CA ALA A 54 -8.02 7.28 -10.44
C ALA A 54 -7.11 7.20 -11.67
N PRO A 55 -6.84 6.00 -12.23
CA PRO A 55 -5.76 5.77 -13.18
C PRO A 55 -5.92 6.55 -14.48
N ASP A 56 -7.15 6.69 -14.97
CA ASP A 56 -7.44 7.45 -16.21
C ASP A 56 -7.14 8.94 -16.07
N GLU A 57 -7.13 9.46 -14.84
CA GLU A 57 -6.82 10.85 -14.53
C GLU A 57 -5.37 11.03 -14.00
N GLY A 58 -4.72 9.93 -13.59
CA GLY A 58 -3.43 9.96 -12.91
C GLY A 58 -3.45 10.69 -11.58
N LYS A 59 -4.56 10.56 -10.83
CA LYS A 59 -4.80 11.23 -9.55
C LYS A 59 -5.14 10.23 -8.46
N ALA A 60 -4.92 10.63 -7.21
CA ALA A 60 -5.47 9.94 -6.05
C ALA A 60 -6.77 10.61 -5.60
N ARG A 61 -7.73 9.80 -5.22
CA ARG A 61 -8.96 10.23 -4.52
C ARG A 61 -8.83 9.82 -3.06
N ILE A 62 -8.90 10.81 -2.17
CA ILE A 62 -8.79 10.63 -0.72
C ILE A 62 -10.18 10.76 -0.12
N ALA A 63 -10.62 9.72 0.57
CA ALA A 63 -11.86 9.72 1.35
C ALA A 63 -11.55 9.48 2.82
N PHE A 64 -12.19 10.24 3.68
CA PHE A 64 -12.10 10.08 5.14
C PHE A 64 -13.39 9.49 5.68
N GLN A 65 -13.26 8.58 6.62
CA GLN A 65 -14.41 7.94 7.26
C GLN A 65 -14.16 7.77 8.76
N THR A 66 -15.22 7.87 9.54
CA THR A 66 -15.27 7.44 10.94
C THR A 66 -16.41 6.45 11.12
N PHE A 67 -16.37 5.65 12.16
CA PHE A 67 -17.42 4.65 12.40
C PHE A 67 -18.76 5.26 12.90
N ASP A 68 -18.75 6.51 13.36
CA ASP A 68 -19.88 7.19 14.01
C ASP A 68 -20.22 8.55 13.37
N ASP A 69 -19.80 8.77 12.12
CA ASP A 69 -20.04 10.00 11.34
C ASP A 69 -19.61 11.28 12.09
N ALA A 70 -18.52 11.23 12.88
CA ALA A 70 -17.96 12.39 13.55
C ALA A 70 -17.41 13.41 12.57
N GLU A 71 -17.39 14.71 12.94
CA GLU A 71 -16.76 15.74 12.13
C GLU A 71 -15.27 15.46 11.94
N ILE A 72 -14.79 15.54 10.71
CA ILE A 72 -13.39 15.27 10.37
C ILE A 72 -12.74 16.55 9.91
N HIS A 73 -11.64 16.93 10.58
CA HIS A 73 -10.76 18.01 10.17
C HIS A 73 -9.45 17.45 9.66
N TYR A 74 -8.88 18.07 8.61
CA TYR A 74 -7.69 17.54 7.96
C TYR A 74 -6.73 18.61 7.48
N THR A 75 -5.50 18.19 7.17
CA THR A 75 -4.47 18.96 6.46
C THR A 75 -3.85 18.12 5.36
N LEU A 76 -3.26 18.76 4.35
CA LEU A 76 -2.60 18.09 3.22
C LEU A 76 -1.12 18.50 3.09
N ASP A 77 -0.61 19.27 4.02
CA ASP A 77 0.76 19.79 4.04
C ASP A 77 1.61 19.20 5.19
N GLY A 78 1.04 18.25 5.94
CA GLY A 78 1.68 17.62 7.08
C GLY A 78 1.62 18.44 8.38
N SER A 79 0.93 19.57 8.40
CA SER A 79 0.64 20.28 9.64
C SER A 79 -0.37 19.49 10.50
N VAL A 80 -0.28 19.66 11.81
CA VAL A 80 -1.18 18.99 12.76
C VAL A 80 -2.57 19.63 12.65
N PRO A 81 -3.62 18.86 12.32
CA PRO A 81 -4.97 19.38 12.21
C PRO A 81 -5.57 19.70 13.59
N ASP A 82 -6.42 20.72 13.63
CA ASP A 82 -7.23 21.12 14.77
C ASP A 82 -8.67 21.46 14.33
N VAL A 83 -9.50 21.91 15.25
CA VAL A 83 -10.90 22.29 14.98
C VAL A 83 -11.06 23.50 14.05
N GLN A 84 -9.99 24.21 13.73
CA GLN A 84 -9.96 25.34 12.80
C GLN A 84 -9.47 24.91 11.40
N SER A 85 -8.91 23.69 11.29
CA SER A 85 -8.48 23.12 10.04
C SER A 85 -9.70 22.86 9.12
N PRO A 86 -9.50 22.73 7.81
CA PRO A 86 -10.59 22.44 6.87
C PRO A 86 -11.47 21.27 7.31
N LEU A 87 -12.77 21.46 7.25
CA LEU A 87 -13.76 20.41 7.51
C LEU A 87 -13.90 19.54 6.25
N TYR A 88 -13.85 18.23 6.42
CA TYR A 88 -14.07 17.29 5.33
C TYR A 88 -15.56 17.18 5.00
N THR A 89 -15.91 17.44 3.76
CA THR A 89 -17.27 17.37 3.24
C THR A 89 -17.43 16.48 2.01
N ASP A 90 -16.34 16.26 1.26
CA ASP A 90 -16.35 15.47 0.03
C ASP A 90 -14.94 14.96 -0.31
N THR A 91 -14.87 14.00 -1.20
CA THR A 91 -13.64 13.38 -1.70
C THR A 91 -12.65 14.41 -2.25
N ILE A 92 -11.40 14.31 -1.82
CA ILE A 92 -10.31 15.20 -2.22
C ILE A 92 -9.52 14.53 -3.34
N GLN A 93 -9.18 15.30 -4.38
CA GLN A 93 -8.30 14.83 -5.45
C GLN A 93 -6.92 15.47 -5.33
N VAL A 94 -5.87 14.64 -5.47
CA VAL A 94 -4.47 15.08 -5.48
C VAL A 94 -3.70 14.44 -6.63
N ASP A 95 -2.69 15.15 -7.16
CA ASP A 95 -1.84 14.74 -8.28
C ASP A 95 -0.35 15.03 -8.04
N LYS A 96 0.01 15.29 -6.79
CA LYS A 96 1.38 15.57 -6.34
C LYS A 96 1.59 15.05 -4.93
N ASP A 97 2.83 15.03 -4.46
CA ASP A 97 3.21 14.63 -3.11
C ASP A 97 2.35 15.35 -2.08
N VAL A 98 1.86 14.60 -1.12
CA VAL A 98 0.98 15.10 -0.06
C VAL A 98 1.21 14.33 1.23
N ILE A 99 1.27 15.07 2.34
CA ILE A 99 1.26 14.50 3.69
C ILE A 99 -0.09 14.81 4.30
N ILE A 100 -0.92 13.77 4.39
CA ILE A 100 -2.29 13.84 4.88
C ILE A 100 -2.27 13.63 6.38
N GLN A 101 -2.91 14.52 7.13
CA GLN A 101 -3.24 14.28 8.54
C GLN A 101 -4.71 14.58 8.77
N ALA A 102 -5.37 13.77 9.59
CA ALA A 102 -6.78 13.94 9.90
C ALA A 102 -7.09 13.58 11.35
N ILE A 103 -8.05 14.28 11.93
CA ILE A 103 -8.64 14.01 13.24
C ILE A 103 -10.15 13.97 13.15
N ALA A 104 -10.77 13.16 13.98
CA ALA A 104 -12.21 13.16 14.18
C ALA A 104 -12.54 13.90 15.49
N VAL A 105 -13.42 14.88 15.42
CA VAL A 105 -13.80 15.73 16.56
C VAL A 105 -15.15 15.29 17.12
N ARG A 106 -15.21 15.13 18.45
CA ARG A 106 -16.40 14.71 19.20
C ARG A 106 -16.54 15.55 20.45
N PRO A 107 -17.72 15.57 21.11
CA PRO A 107 -17.90 16.29 22.38
C PRO A 107 -16.91 15.88 23.49
N GLN A 108 -16.40 14.64 23.43
CA GLN A 108 -15.45 14.10 24.41
C GLN A 108 -13.99 14.43 24.09
N GLY A 109 -13.70 15.04 22.93
CA GLY A 109 -12.38 15.39 22.45
C GLY A 109 -12.09 14.88 21.04
N ALA A 110 -10.90 15.19 20.55
CA ALA A 110 -10.42 14.72 19.25
C ALA A 110 -9.82 13.30 19.32
N SER A 111 -9.87 12.58 18.21
CA SER A 111 -9.18 11.29 18.04
C SER A 111 -7.66 11.46 18.02
N GLN A 112 -6.93 10.34 17.95
CA GLN A 112 -5.54 10.38 17.52
C GLN A 112 -5.45 10.88 16.07
N ILE A 113 -4.27 11.39 15.71
CA ILE A 113 -4.01 11.83 14.35
C ILE A 113 -3.83 10.59 13.47
N SER A 114 -4.68 10.45 12.46
CA SER A 114 -4.44 9.53 11.35
C SER A 114 -3.55 10.19 10.33
N LYS A 115 -2.50 9.50 9.87
CA LYS A 115 -1.53 10.04 8.92
C LYS A 115 -1.30 9.08 7.76
N GLU A 116 -1.25 9.64 6.56
CA GLU A 116 -0.80 8.96 5.33
C GLU A 116 0.09 9.91 4.52
N GLU A 117 0.96 9.34 3.69
CA GLU A 117 1.86 10.09 2.85
C GLU A 117 1.87 9.47 1.45
N ILE A 118 1.53 10.26 0.44
CA ILE A 118 1.50 9.82 -0.96
C ILE A 118 2.69 10.46 -1.68
N HIS A 119 3.50 9.62 -2.31
CA HIS A 119 4.64 10.04 -3.14
C HIS A 119 4.30 9.85 -4.61
N PHE A 120 4.40 10.93 -5.38
CA PHE A 120 4.12 10.89 -6.80
C PHE A 120 5.40 10.79 -7.63
N ASN A 121 5.36 9.94 -8.63
CA ASN A 121 6.32 9.83 -9.70
C ASN A 121 5.56 9.58 -11.02
N ALA A 122 6.23 9.39 -12.15
CA ALA A 122 5.54 9.23 -13.42
C ALA A 122 4.63 8.00 -13.50
N ALA A 123 4.88 6.95 -12.68
CA ALA A 123 4.06 5.73 -12.61
C ALA A 123 2.88 5.84 -11.65
N THR A 124 2.94 6.74 -10.66
CA THR A 124 1.95 6.83 -9.59
C THR A 124 0.56 7.12 -10.15
N MET A 125 -0.43 6.37 -9.67
CA MET A 125 -1.83 6.44 -10.11
C MET A 125 -2.03 6.19 -11.61
N ARG A 126 -1.16 5.41 -12.27
CA ARG A 126 -1.28 5.09 -13.69
C ARG A 126 -1.89 3.70 -13.90
N PRO A 127 -2.49 3.43 -15.08
CA PRO A 127 -2.94 2.09 -15.41
C PRO A 127 -1.78 1.09 -15.38
N VAL A 128 -1.97 -0.03 -14.68
CA VAL A 128 -0.98 -1.10 -14.57
C VAL A 128 -1.62 -2.44 -14.89
N THR A 129 -0.93 -3.23 -15.71
CA THR A 129 -1.31 -4.60 -16.03
C THR A 129 -0.32 -5.57 -15.39
N LEU A 130 -0.82 -6.49 -14.59
CA LEU A 130 -0.03 -7.61 -14.06
C LEU A 130 0.07 -8.70 -15.13
N ASN A 131 1.27 -8.92 -15.69
CA ASN A 131 1.53 -10.00 -16.63
C ASN A 131 1.84 -11.32 -15.91
N THR A 132 2.24 -11.25 -14.63
CA THR A 132 2.40 -12.40 -13.73
C THR A 132 1.36 -12.33 -12.63
N ILE A 133 0.72 -13.46 -12.34
CA ILE A 133 -0.29 -13.56 -11.28
C ILE A 133 0.43 -13.63 -9.91
N PRO A 134 0.14 -12.72 -8.98
CA PRO A 134 0.69 -12.78 -7.63
C PRO A 134 0.15 -13.99 -6.86
N HIS A 135 0.80 -14.32 -5.74
CA HIS A 135 0.35 -15.38 -4.86
C HIS A 135 -1.03 -15.03 -4.26
N LYS A 136 -1.97 -15.98 -4.33
CA LYS A 136 -3.39 -15.79 -3.96
C LYS A 136 -3.65 -15.14 -2.59
N SER A 137 -2.76 -15.38 -1.60
CA SER A 137 -2.88 -14.81 -0.26
C SER A 137 -2.31 -13.38 -0.15
N TYR A 138 -1.66 -12.86 -1.19
CA TYR A 138 -0.95 -11.59 -1.19
C TYR A 138 -1.20 -10.80 -2.47
N THR A 139 -2.46 -10.81 -2.94
CA THR A 139 -2.90 -10.03 -4.11
C THR A 139 -3.42 -8.65 -3.74
N PHE A 140 -3.96 -8.50 -2.55
CA PHE A 140 -4.55 -7.27 -1.98
C PHE A 140 -5.36 -6.45 -3.00
N LYS A 141 -4.88 -5.23 -3.35
CA LYS A 141 -5.52 -4.37 -4.37
C LYS A 141 -5.02 -4.68 -5.80
N GLY A 142 -4.30 -5.80 -5.98
CA GLY A 142 -3.71 -6.15 -7.29
C GLY A 142 -2.65 -5.14 -7.74
N GLY A 143 -2.61 -4.86 -9.04
CA GLY A 143 -1.64 -3.94 -9.62
C GLY A 143 -1.67 -2.54 -9.00
N SER A 144 -2.82 -2.08 -8.51
CA SER A 144 -2.94 -0.76 -7.87
C SER A 144 -2.03 -0.60 -6.64
N THR A 145 -1.69 -1.69 -5.95
CA THR A 145 -0.74 -1.67 -4.82
C THR A 145 0.67 -1.22 -5.25
N LEU A 146 1.03 -1.39 -6.52
CA LEU A 146 2.36 -1.09 -7.04
C LEU A 146 2.53 0.36 -7.49
N ILE A 147 1.43 1.13 -7.51
CA ILE A 147 1.41 2.48 -8.11
C ILE A 147 0.56 3.46 -7.29
N ASP A 148 0.23 3.12 -6.05
CA ASP A 148 -0.62 4.00 -5.21
C ASP A 148 0.18 5.07 -4.45
N GLY A 149 1.50 5.12 -4.61
CA GLY A 149 2.38 6.09 -3.98
C GLY A 149 2.55 5.87 -2.47
N LEU A 150 2.13 4.70 -1.97
CA LEU A 150 2.11 4.39 -0.54
C LEU A 150 3.17 3.33 -0.22
N TYR A 151 4.20 3.72 0.49
CA TYR A 151 5.18 2.75 0.95
C TYR A 151 4.62 1.83 2.04
N GLY A 152 4.96 0.55 1.93
CA GLY A 152 4.58 -0.47 2.89
C GLY A 152 5.36 -0.37 4.21
N ASP A 153 4.70 -0.73 5.28
CA ASP A 153 5.33 -0.95 6.59
C ASP A 153 6.04 -2.32 6.65
N MET A 154 6.66 -2.64 7.78
CA MET A 154 7.36 -3.92 7.97
C MET A 154 6.39 -5.12 8.15
N ASN A 155 5.10 -4.93 7.95
CA ASN A 155 4.12 -6.01 7.96
C ASN A 155 3.64 -6.32 6.54
N TYR A 156 4.22 -7.31 5.89
CA TYR A 156 3.83 -7.71 4.54
C TYR A 156 2.36 -8.19 4.40
N ARG A 157 1.63 -8.28 5.52
CA ARG A 157 0.19 -8.61 5.57
C ARG A 157 -0.69 -7.39 5.76
N SER A 158 -0.13 -6.19 5.80
CA SER A 158 -0.88 -4.94 6.00
C SER A 158 -1.80 -4.56 4.84
N GLY A 159 -1.62 -5.17 3.67
CA GLY A 159 -2.35 -4.83 2.45
C GLY A 159 -1.61 -3.84 1.55
N ARG A 160 -0.37 -3.48 1.92
CA ARG A 160 0.49 -2.56 1.18
C ARG A 160 1.58 -3.25 0.36
N TRP A 161 1.57 -4.56 0.32
CA TRP A 161 2.56 -5.38 -0.37
C TRP A 161 1.89 -6.39 -1.27
N ILE A 162 2.38 -6.57 -2.47
CA ILE A 162 1.97 -7.65 -3.36
C ILE A 162 3.08 -8.70 -3.42
N GLY A 163 2.73 -9.99 -3.30
CA GLY A 163 3.70 -11.07 -3.16
C GLY A 163 3.72 -12.02 -4.35
N PHE A 164 4.92 -12.34 -4.85
CA PHE A 164 5.16 -13.31 -5.91
C PHE A 164 5.98 -14.47 -5.36
N TYR A 165 5.56 -15.71 -5.57
CA TYR A 165 6.21 -16.90 -5.01
C TYR A 165 6.91 -17.72 -6.09
N GLY A 166 8.23 -17.64 -6.12
CA GLY A 166 9.08 -18.37 -7.07
C GLY A 166 8.78 -18.04 -8.55
N THR A 167 8.22 -16.86 -8.79
CA THR A 167 7.94 -16.29 -10.10
C THR A 167 8.30 -14.81 -10.09
N ASP A 168 8.86 -14.31 -11.19
CA ASP A 168 9.21 -12.91 -11.33
C ASP A 168 7.96 -12.02 -11.35
N MET A 169 8.06 -10.83 -10.76
CA MET A 169 7.09 -9.78 -11.04
C MET A 169 7.28 -9.32 -12.50
N ASN A 170 6.22 -9.33 -13.28
CA ASN A 170 6.20 -8.76 -14.62
C ASN A 170 4.96 -7.90 -14.77
N VAL A 171 5.17 -6.61 -15.00
CA VAL A 171 4.09 -5.63 -15.11
C VAL A 171 4.30 -4.73 -16.33
N THR A 172 3.20 -4.17 -16.83
CA THR A 172 3.21 -3.15 -17.87
C THR A 172 2.45 -1.93 -17.37
N LEU A 173 3.11 -0.78 -17.35
CA LEU A 173 2.54 0.53 -17.01
C LEU A 173 2.14 1.25 -18.30
N ASP A 174 1.01 1.97 -18.27
CA ASP A 174 0.63 2.97 -19.29
C ASP A 174 0.71 4.37 -18.66
N LEU A 175 1.66 5.19 -19.09
CA LEU A 175 1.82 6.57 -18.62
C LEU A 175 0.75 7.51 -19.16
N LEU A 176 -0.24 7.00 -19.93
CA LEU A 176 -1.33 7.69 -20.64
C LEU A 176 -0.84 8.52 -21.84
N GLU A 177 0.32 9.10 -21.76
CA GLU A 177 0.98 9.89 -22.79
C GLU A 177 2.46 9.57 -22.85
N PRO A 178 3.14 9.79 -23.97
CA PRO A 178 4.58 9.62 -24.05
C PRO A 178 5.31 10.63 -23.16
N LYS A 179 6.12 10.13 -22.21
CA LYS A 179 6.97 10.92 -21.31
C LYS A 179 8.44 10.60 -21.53
N GLU A 180 9.32 11.56 -21.24
CA GLU A 180 10.75 11.31 -21.14
C GLU A 180 11.03 10.62 -19.81
N VAL A 181 11.66 9.44 -19.86
CA VAL A 181 11.99 8.63 -18.69
C VAL A 181 13.45 8.19 -18.75
N SER A 182 14.10 8.07 -17.61
CA SER A 182 15.53 7.75 -17.50
C SER A 182 15.87 6.80 -16.35
N SER A 183 14.91 6.51 -15.47
CA SER A 183 15.11 5.54 -14.38
C SER A 183 13.83 4.83 -14.01
N VAL A 184 13.98 3.63 -13.47
CA VAL A 184 12.91 2.83 -12.86
C VAL A 184 13.41 2.27 -11.55
N PHE A 185 12.57 2.26 -10.52
CA PHE A 185 12.83 1.55 -9.30
C PHE A 185 11.68 0.65 -8.89
N VAL A 186 12.01 -0.35 -8.08
CA VAL A 186 11.05 -1.15 -7.32
C VAL A 186 11.43 -1.11 -5.85
N ASN A 187 10.45 -0.94 -4.96
CA ASN A 187 10.70 -1.07 -3.54
C ASN A 187 10.27 -2.47 -3.08
N THR A 188 11.20 -3.19 -2.43
CA THR A 188 11.03 -4.60 -2.07
C THR A 188 11.21 -4.80 -0.58
N MET A 189 10.53 -5.81 -0.01
CA MET A 189 10.74 -6.22 1.37
C MET A 189 11.86 -7.26 1.47
N LEU A 190 12.67 -7.14 2.50
CA LEU A 190 13.61 -8.15 2.95
C LEU A 190 13.17 -8.69 4.32
N ASN A 191 12.81 -9.97 4.37
CA ASN A 191 12.56 -10.70 5.62
C ASN A 191 12.95 -12.17 5.40
N THR A 192 14.23 -12.43 5.56
CA THR A 192 14.80 -13.76 5.30
C THR A 192 14.21 -14.85 6.19
N GLY A 193 13.70 -14.52 7.38
CA GLY A 193 13.04 -15.48 8.28
C GLY A 193 11.75 -16.07 7.67
N ASP A 194 11.02 -15.29 6.90
CA ASP A 194 9.76 -15.67 6.21
C ASP A 194 9.98 -15.99 4.71
N ALA A 195 11.23 -16.29 4.31
CA ALA A 195 11.61 -16.58 2.92
C ALA A 195 11.31 -15.41 1.94
N ILE A 196 11.30 -14.17 2.41
CA ILE A 196 11.08 -12.97 1.61
C ILE A 196 12.45 -12.37 1.26
N PHE A 197 12.75 -12.38 -0.03
CA PHE A 197 14.01 -11.89 -0.58
C PHE A 197 13.72 -10.76 -1.56
N GLY A 198 14.56 -9.74 -1.59
CA GLY A 198 14.46 -8.66 -2.55
C GLY A 198 14.71 -9.15 -3.97
N THR A 199 14.50 -8.28 -4.96
CA THR A 199 14.78 -8.66 -6.34
C THR A 199 16.27 -8.94 -6.56
N THR A 200 16.57 -9.90 -7.44
CA THR A 200 17.94 -10.24 -7.88
C THR A 200 18.27 -9.65 -9.24
N GLY A 201 17.31 -9.07 -9.92
CA GLY A 201 17.51 -8.40 -11.20
C GLY A 201 16.33 -7.54 -11.56
N LEU A 202 16.60 -6.43 -12.27
CA LEU A 202 15.57 -5.52 -12.77
C LEU A 202 15.77 -5.27 -14.24
N LYS A 203 14.77 -5.61 -15.06
CA LYS A 203 14.77 -5.42 -16.50
C LYS A 203 13.69 -4.44 -16.89
N VAL A 204 14.03 -3.46 -17.73
CA VAL A 204 13.12 -2.42 -18.20
C VAL A 204 13.04 -2.44 -19.71
N GLU A 205 11.83 -2.52 -20.22
CA GLU A 205 11.52 -2.43 -21.63
C GLU A 205 10.51 -1.29 -21.85
N VAL A 206 10.67 -0.55 -22.92
CA VAL A 206 9.82 0.60 -23.24
C VAL A 206 9.16 0.44 -24.60
N SER A 207 7.98 1.06 -24.75
CA SER A 207 7.23 1.08 -26.01
C SER A 207 6.43 2.37 -26.15
N GLU A 208 6.20 2.83 -27.36
CA GLU A 208 5.29 3.92 -27.67
C GLU A 208 3.87 3.43 -27.99
N ASP A 209 3.73 2.21 -28.52
CA ASP A 209 2.48 1.62 -29.04
C ASP A 209 1.88 0.52 -28.15
N GLY A 210 2.58 0.13 -27.07
CA GLY A 210 2.19 -0.96 -26.18
C GLY A 210 2.32 -2.36 -26.78
N LYS A 211 2.91 -2.51 -27.95
CA LYS A 211 3.09 -3.79 -28.67
C LYS A 211 4.56 -4.10 -28.92
N ASN A 212 5.30 -3.13 -29.43
CA ASN A 212 6.70 -3.27 -29.75
C ASN A 212 7.57 -2.75 -28.62
N PHE A 213 8.05 -3.66 -27.78
CA PHE A 213 8.89 -3.34 -26.64
C PHE A 213 10.38 -3.51 -26.99
N ARG A 214 11.22 -2.57 -26.58
CA ARG A 214 12.67 -2.67 -26.64
C ARG A 214 13.27 -2.53 -25.24
N ARG A 215 14.25 -3.35 -24.92
CA ARG A 215 14.98 -3.26 -23.64
C ARG A 215 15.85 -2.02 -23.62
N VAL A 216 15.76 -1.25 -22.53
CA VAL A 216 16.57 -0.06 -22.29
C VAL A 216 17.53 -0.25 -21.13
N ALA A 217 17.21 -1.15 -20.18
CA ALA A 217 18.07 -1.45 -19.05
C ALA A 217 17.91 -2.89 -18.57
N SER A 218 18.98 -3.42 -17.98
CA SER A 218 19.01 -4.67 -17.22
C SER A 218 20.15 -4.59 -16.21
N GLU A 219 19.85 -4.81 -14.93
CA GLU A 219 20.83 -4.79 -13.85
C GLU A 219 20.57 -5.94 -12.88
N ASP A 220 21.63 -6.57 -12.40
CA ASP A 220 21.58 -7.65 -11.44
C ASP A 220 21.89 -7.11 -10.03
N PHE A 221 21.18 -7.62 -9.04
CA PHE A 221 21.38 -7.26 -7.64
C PHE A 221 21.84 -8.48 -6.82
N PRO A 222 22.66 -8.26 -5.80
CA PRO A 222 23.15 -9.36 -4.99
C PRO A 222 22.00 -10.03 -4.21
N VAL A 223 22.08 -11.36 -4.12
CA VAL A 223 21.21 -12.13 -3.23
C VAL A 223 21.49 -11.71 -1.78
N VAL A 224 20.42 -11.58 -1.01
CA VAL A 224 20.46 -11.15 0.39
C VAL A 224 21.32 -12.09 1.24
N GLU A 225 22.18 -11.55 2.08
CA GLU A 225 23.10 -12.31 2.94
C GLU A 225 22.40 -12.82 4.21
N LYS A 226 23.00 -13.86 4.81
CA LYS A 226 22.57 -14.38 6.11
C LYS A 226 22.69 -13.30 7.19
N GLY A 227 21.63 -13.13 7.97
CA GLY A 227 21.61 -12.15 9.07
C GLY A 227 21.15 -10.76 8.66
N THR A 228 20.77 -10.55 7.38
CA THR A 228 20.13 -9.30 6.97
C THR A 228 18.88 -9.07 7.80
N LYS A 229 18.79 -7.89 8.42
CA LYS A 229 17.62 -7.48 9.19
C LYS A 229 16.43 -7.22 8.27
N MET A 230 15.23 -7.40 8.80
CA MET A 230 14.01 -7.04 8.10
C MET A 230 14.00 -5.54 7.78
N GLN A 231 13.80 -5.21 6.51
CA GLN A 231 13.79 -3.84 5.99
C GLN A 231 13.15 -3.78 4.60
N SER A 232 12.80 -2.60 4.14
CA SER A 232 12.55 -2.34 2.72
C SER A 232 13.86 -2.00 2.00
N ARG A 233 13.92 -2.30 0.70
CA ARG A 233 15.05 -1.99 -0.17
C ARG A 233 14.56 -1.46 -1.50
N LYS A 234 15.01 -0.26 -1.84
CA LYS A 234 14.76 0.35 -3.15
C LYS A 234 15.86 -0.07 -4.11
N ASP A 235 15.52 -0.89 -5.09
CA ASP A 235 16.40 -1.31 -6.17
C ASP A 235 16.05 -0.50 -7.42
N SER A 236 17.03 0.16 -8.06
CA SER A 236 16.81 1.06 -9.18
C SER A 236 17.79 0.81 -10.31
N VAL A 237 17.35 1.09 -11.53
CA VAL A 237 18.17 1.05 -12.74
C VAL A 237 17.99 2.35 -13.52
N SER A 238 19.10 2.91 -13.98
CA SER A 238 19.13 4.12 -14.81
C SER A 238 19.54 3.79 -16.25
N PHE A 239 19.05 4.57 -17.18
CA PHE A 239 19.32 4.42 -18.61
C PHE A 239 19.29 5.77 -19.32
N ASP A 240 19.79 5.83 -20.55
CA ASP A 240 19.69 7.06 -21.35
C ASP A 240 18.26 7.49 -21.52
N LYS A 241 18.02 8.80 -21.40
CA LYS A 241 16.69 9.40 -21.50
C LYS A 241 15.99 8.95 -22.79
N VAL A 242 14.80 8.41 -22.64
CA VAL A 242 13.99 7.89 -23.73
C VAL A 242 12.55 8.31 -23.60
N LYS A 243 11.91 8.63 -24.73
CA LYS A 243 10.47 8.90 -24.79
C LYS A 243 9.70 7.59 -24.87
N ALA A 244 8.76 7.37 -23.94
CA ALA A 244 7.94 6.18 -23.89
C ALA A 244 6.56 6.45 -23.27
N ARG A 245 5.55 5.74 -23.72
CA ARG A 245 4.23 5.71 -23.09
C ARG A 245 4.07 4.44 -22.23
N TYR A 246 4.54 3.31 -22.73
CA TYR A 246 4.41 2.03 -22.03
C TYR A 246 5.77 1.58 -21.50
N ILE A 247 5.77 1.14 -20.23
CA ILE A 247 6.97 0.64 -19.58
C ILE A 247 6.67 -0.74 -19.04
N LYS A 248 7.42 -1.75 -19.50
CA LYS A 248 7.37 -3.09 -18.95
C LYS A 248 8.53 -3.28 -17.99
N ILE A 249 8.21 -3.75 -16.78
CA ILE A 249 9.16 -3.92 -15.69
C ILE A 249 9.12 -5.38 -15.26
N ILE A 250 10.30 -6.01 -15.20
CA ILE A 250 10.47 -7.37 -14.71
C ILE A 250 11.43 -7.30 -13.54
N ALA A 251 10.94 -7.61 -12.34
CA ALA A 251 11.75 -7.79 -11.14
C ALA A 251 11.91 -9.27 -10.86
N GLU A 252 13.16 -9.74 -10.92
CA GLU A 252 13.50 -11.16 -10.83
C GLU A 252 13.49 -11.61 -9.36
N VAL A 253 12.81 -12.72 -9.09
CA VAL A 253 12.78 -13.32 -7.76
C VAL A 253 14.06 -14.14 -7.51
N THR A 254 14.51 -14.23 -6.28
CA THR A 254 15.53 -15.23 -5.88
C THR A 254 15.01 -16.63 -6.22
N PRO A 255 15.63 -17.36 -7.17
CA PRO A 255 15.05 -18.58 -7.70
C PRO A 255 14.97 -19.72 -6.69
N LYS A 256 15.95 -19.78 -5.77
CA LYS A 256 16.02 -20.77 -4.69
C LYS A 256 16.60 -20.15 -3.43
N LEU A 257 16.05 -20.52 -2.30
CA LEU A 257 16.58 -20.11 -1.00
C LEU A 257 18.01 -20.63 -0.81
N PRO A 258 18.92 -19.80 -0.30
CA PRO A 258 20.33 -20.16 -0.10
C PRO A 258 20.54 -21.33 0.87
N ALA A 259 21.70 -21.98 0.79
CA ALA A 259 22.05 -23.13 1.65
C ALA A 259 22.01 -22.84 3.16
N TRP A 260 22.19 -21.58 3.55
CA TRP A 260 22.12 -21.15 4.95
C TRP A 260 20.69 -20.93 5.48
N HIS A 261 19.68 -20.92 4.61
CA HIS A 261 18.28 -20.72 5.01
C HIS A 261 17.73 -21.99 5.68
N SER A 262 16.68 -21.85 6.53
CA SER A 262 16.03 -22.99 7.19
C SER A 262 15.33 -23.94 6.21
N MET A 263 15.02 -23.47 4.97
CA MET A 263 14.40 -24.24 3.89
C MET A 263 15.25 -24.12 2.60
N PRO A 264 16.48 -24.64 2.58
CA PRO A 264 17.39 -24.43 1.45
C PRO A 264 16.83 -25.10 0.16
N GLY A 265 16.96 -24.41 -0.96
CA GLY A 265 16.50 -24.92 -2.25
C GLY A 265 15.01 -24.72 -2.55
N GLU A 266 14.19 -24.36 -1.56
CA GLU A 266 12.80 -23.97 -1.77
C GLU A 266 12.69 -22.62 -2.49
N LYS A 267 11.51 -22.29 -3.00
CA LYS A 267 11.23 -21.02 -3.68
C LYS A 267 11.19 -19.86 -2.68
N ALA A 268 11.68 -18.69 -3.11
CA ALA A 268 11.56 -17.46 -2.34
C ALA A 268 10.28 -16.69 -2.70
N PHE A 269 9.87 -15.81 -1.80
CA PHE A 269 8.93 -14.74 -2.09
C PHE A 269 9.66 -13.46 -2.51
N LEU A 270 9.09 -12.75 -3.47
CA LEU A 270 9.37 -11.36 -3.79
C LEU A 270 8.13 -10.54 -3.39
N PHE A 271 8.28 -9.61 -2.43
CA PHE A 271 7.23 -8.66 -2.07
C PHE A 271 7.60 -7.27 -2.56
N VAL A 272 6.67 -6.63 -3.25
CA VAL A 272 6.82 -5.28 -3.81
C VAL A 272 5.64 -4.44 -3.34
N ASP A 273 5.90 -3.20 -2.94
CA ASP A 273 4.86 -2.22 -2.59
C ASP A 273 4.74 -1.12 -3.65
N GLU A 274 5.87 -0.62 -4.17
CA GLU A 274 5.85 0.54 -5.05
C GLU A 274 6.81 0.38 -6.21
N ILE A 275 6.39 0.88 -7.37
CA ILE A 275 7.18 1.05 -8.58
C ILE A 275 7.25 2.54 -8.90
N GLY A 276 8.46 3.04 -9.16
CA GLY A 276 8.64 4.42 -9.64
C GLY A 276 9.30 4.50 -10.99
N VAL A 277 8.95 5.56 -11.70
CA VAL A 277 9.50 5.93 -13.02
C VAL A 277 9.86 7.41 -12.98
N GLU A 278 11.10 7.73 -13.39
CA GLU A 278 11.64 9.10 -13.40
C GLU A 278 12.25 9.46 -14.76
#